data_ad0e739cc6898f86ec457dd42e03e539
#
_entry.id   ad0e739cc6898f86ec457dd42e03e539
#
_cell.length_a   1.000
_cell.length_b   1.000
_cell.length_c   1.000
_cell.angle_alpha   90.00
_cell.angle_beta   90.00
_cell.angle_gamma   90.00
#
_symmetry.space_group_name_H-M   'P 1'
#
loop_
_entity.id
_entity.type
_entity.pdbx_description
1 polymer ?
#
loop_
_entity_poly.entity_id
_entity_poly.type
_entity_poly.pdbx_seq_one_letter_code
_entity_poly.pdbx_strand_id
1 'polypeptide(L)'
;MIAPLVLGIETSCDETGIGIVRGTTLLANVIASSMQEHARYGGVVPEVAARAHLEALTPTLREALDRAGVVLGDIDAVAVTSGPGLAGALMVGVGAAKALALALDKPLYAVNHLVGHVGADVLDERPLDLPTIALLVSGGHTSLLLVRDLVADGELLGETIDDAPGEA
;
A
#
# COMPACT_ATOMS: atom_id res chain seq x y z
N MET A 1 14.47 -23.13 3.37
CA MET A 1 13.23 -22.61 4.02
C MET A 1 12.36 -22.03 2.91
N ILE A 2 11.06 -22.26 2.95
CA ILE A 2 10.12 -21.64 2.00
C ILE A 2 9.98 -20.18 2.41
N ALA A 3 10.02 -19.24 1.45
CA ALA A 3 9.83 -17.83 1.73
C ALA A 3 8.41 -17.57 2.29
N PRO A 4 8.23 -16.64 3.24
CA PRO A 4 6.94 -16.36 3.84
C PRO A 4 5.94 -15.80 2.82
N LEU A 5 4.67 -16.15 3.01
CA LEU A 5 3.55 -15.61 2.26
C LEU A 5 2.99 -14.40 3.01
N VAL A 6 3.06 -13.23 2.41
CA VAL A 6 2.67 -11.96 3.03
C VAL A 6 1.46 -11.38 2.31
N LEU A 7 0.44 -11.01 3.09
CA LEU A 7 -0.71 -10.23 2.64
C LEU A 7 -0.46 -8.75 2.93
N GLY A 8 -0.44 -7.93 1.88
CA GLY A 8 -0.33 -6.47 1.97
C GLY A 8 -1.67 -5.77 1.78
N ILE A 9 -1.95 -4.75 2.60
CA ILE A 9 -3.17 -3.93 2.54
C ILE A 9 -2.78 -2.46 2.40
N GLU A 10 -3.28 -1.80 1.36
CA GLU A 10 -3.06 -0.38 1.07
C GLU A 10 -4.40 0.35 0.97
N THR A 11 -4.57 1.39 1.78
CA THR A 11 -5.78 2.24 1.79
C THR A 11 -5.44 3.69 2.13
N SER A 12 -4.29 4.20 1.70
CA SER A 12 -3.83 5.53 2.15
C SER A 12 -4.56 6.71 1.52
N CYS A 13 -5.16 6.55 0.35
CA CYS A 13 -5.80 7.64 -0.41
C CYS A 13 -7.16 7.22 -0.98
N ASP A 14 -7.25 6.94 -2.27
CA ASP A 14 -8.48 6.67 -3.01
C ASP A 14 -8.56 5.26 -3.63
N GLU A 15 -7.50 4.49 -3.48
CA GLU A 15 -7.42 3.12 -3.97
C GLU A 15 -7.31 2.11 -2.81
N THR A 16 -8.13 1.06 -2.89
CA THR A 16 -8.00 -0.11 -2.03
C THR A 16 -7.13 -1.14 -2.74
N GLY A 17 -5.89 -1.31 -2.29
CA GLY A 17 -4.94 -2.27 -2.83
C GLY A 17 -4.78 -3.49 -1.92
N ILE A 18 -4.82 -4.69 -2.51
CA ILE A 18 -4.46 -5.95 -1.85
C ILE A 18 -3.38 -6.64 -2.67
N GLY A 19 -2.21 -6.81 -2.07
CA GLY A 19 -1.09 -7.55 -2.63
C GLY A 19 -0.82 -8.85 -1.88
N ILE A 20 -0.46 -9.91 -2.59
CA ILE A 20 0.01 -11.16 -1.99
C ILE A 20 1.34 -11.52 -2.62
N VAL A 21 2.37 -11.66 -1.78
CA VAL A 21 3.74 -11.95 -2.23
C VAL A 21 4.31 -13.15 -1.48
N ARG A 22 5.18 -13.91 -2.15
CA ARG A 22 6.01 -14.95 -1.55
C ARG A 22 7.49 -14.61 -1.75
N GLY A 23 8.12 -14.12 -0.70
CA GLY A 23 9.45 -13.51 -0.84
C GLY A 23 9.39 -12.30 -1.79
N THR A 24 10.08 -12.34 -2.91
CA THR A 24 10.06 -11.32 -3.98
C THR A 24 9.14 -11.67 -5.15
N THR A 25 8.36 -12.76 -5.05
CA THR A 25 7.44 -13.17 -6.11
C THR A 25 6.05 -12.60 -5.84
N LEU A 26 5.55 -11.79 -6.76
CA LEU A 26 4.18 -11.28 -6.74
C LEU A 26 3.22 -12.38 -7.20
N LEU A 27 2.28 -12.78 -6.32
CA LEU A 27 1.25 -13.77 -6.62
C LEU A 27 -0.08 -13.12 -7.02
N ALA A 28 -0.42 -12.00 -6.38
CA ALA A 28 -1.60 -11.22 -6.73
C ALA A 28 -1.37 -9.74 -6.41
N ASN A 29 -1.92 -8.88 -7.28
CA ASN A 29 -2.10 -7.45 -7.06
C ASN A 29 -3.50 -7.09 -7.56
N VAL A 30 -4.37 -6.69 -6.63
CA VAL A 30 -5.75 -6.31 -6.94
C VAL A 30 -6.01 -4.92 -6.38
N ILE A 31 -6.54 -4.05 -7.23
CA ILE A 31 -6.81 -2.65 -6.90
C ILE A 31 -8.27 -2.35 -7.22
N ALA A 32 -8.97 -1.74 -6.26
CA ALA A 32 -10.28 -1.15 -6.44
C ALA A 32 -10.17 0.36 -6.23
N SER A 33 -10.44 1.14 -7.29
CA SER A 33 -10.34 2.61 -7.27
C SER A 33 -11.69 3.24 -7.02
N SER A 34 -11.73 4.26 -6.15
CA SER A 34 -12.88 5.11 -5.89
C SER A 34 -12.85 6.44 -6.66
N MET A 35 -11.95 6.60 -7.62
CA MET A 35 -11.76 7.83 -8.41
C MET A 35 -13.05 8.33 -9.05
N GLN A 36 -13.92 7.44 -9.56
CA GLN A 36 -15.20 7.81 -10.16
C GLN A 36 -16.16 8.46 -9.16
N GLU A 37 -16.11 8.05 -7.90
CA GLU A 37 -16.92 8.63 -6.83
C GLU A 37 -16.45 10.04 -6.46
N HIS A 38 -15.14 10.29 -6.61
CA HIS A 38 -14.51 11.58 -6.32
C HIS A 38 -14.63 12.59 -7.46
N ALA A 39 -14.81 12.14 -8.72
CA ALA A 39 -14.83 12.99 -9.91
C ALA A 39 -15.83 14.17 -9.80
N ARG A 40 -16.99 13.95 -9.18
CA ARG A 40 -18.01 14.98 -8.97
C ARG A 40 -17.61 16.08 -7.99
N TYR A 41 -16.56 15.87 -7.20
CA TYR A 41 -16.10 16.83 -6.19
C TYR A 41 -14.83 17.57 -6.63
N GLY A 42 -14.22 17.19 -7.77
CA GLY A 42 -13.00 17.81 -8.26
C GLY A 42 -11.73 17.44 -7.49
N GLY A 43 -11.80 16.43 -6.62
CA GLY A 43 -10.65 15.96 -5.82
C GLY A 43 -11.07 14.92 -4.80
N VAL A 44 -10.11 14.32 -4.10
CA VAL A 44 -10.36 13.25 -3.12
C VAL A 44 -11.02 13.81 -1.87
N VAL A 45 -12.21 13.29 -1.54
CA VAL A 45 -12.95 13.64 -0.31
C VAL A 45 -12.69 12.55 0.74
N PRO A 46 -12.05 12.87 1.89
CA PRO A 46 -11.61 11.85 2.86
C PRO A 46 -12.73 10.94 3.40
N GLU A 47 -13.92 11.48 3.62
CA GLU A 47 -15.06 10.68 4.10
C GLU A 47 -15.56 9.71 3.03
N VAL A 48 -15.62 10.15 1.78
CA VAL A 48 -16.00 9.30 0.64
C VAL A 48 -15.00 8.19 0.46
N ALA A 49 -13.69 8.50 0.51
CA ALA A 49 -12.62 7.52 0.43
C ALA A 49 -12.74 6.45 1.54
N ALA A 50 -12.92 6.88 2.79
CA ALA A 50 -13.06 5.94 3.92
C ALA A 50 -14.24 4.96 3.75
N ARG A 51 -15.38 5.45 3.25
CA ARG A 51 -16.56 4.59 2.97
C ARG A 51 -16.30 3.62 1.80
N ALA A 52 -15.70 4.12 0.72
CA ALA A 52 -15.35 3.30 -0.44
C ALA A 52 -14.40 2.15 -0.04
N HIS A 53 -13.41 2.42 0.81
CA HIS A 53 -12.51 1.37 1.33
C HIS A 53 -13.27 0.30 2.11
N LEU A 54 -14.25 0.67 2.95
CA LEU A 54 -15.06 -0.30 3.70
C LEU A 54 -15.83 -1.25 2.77
N GLU A 55 -16.36 -0.73 1.67
CA GLU A 55 -17.12 -1.50 0.69
C GLU A 55 -16.20 -2.37 -0.18
N ALA A 56 -15.05 -1.82 -0.59
CA ALA A 56 -14.13 -2.46 -1.52
C ALA A 56 -13.23 -3.53 -0.85
N LEU A 57 -12.88 -3.39 0.42
CA LEU A 57 -11.83 -4.20 1.06
C LEU A 57 -12.12 -5.70 1.00
N THR A 58 -13.33 -6.13 1.36
CA THR A 58 -13.67 -7.55 1.38
C THR A 58 -13.69 -8.19 -0.01
N PRO A 59 -14.34 -7.61 -1.04
CA PRO A 59 -14.30 -8.17 -2.38
C PRO A 59 -12.88 -8.18 -2.97
N THR A 60 -12.09 -7.11 -2.76
CA THR A 60 -10.69 -7.03 -3.24
C THR A 60 -9.82 -8.10 -2.58
N LEU A 61 -9.98 -8.32 -1.28
CA LEU A 61 -9.26 -9.38 -0.56
C LEU A 61 -9.61 -10.78 -1.10
N ARG A 62 -10.88 -11.07 -1.33
CA ARG A 62 -11.31 -12.36 -1.90
C ARG A 62 -10.70 -12.59 -3.27
N GLU A 63 -10.79 -11.59 -4.12
CA GLU A 63 -10.20 -11.66 -5.46
C GLU A 63 -8.68 -11.87 -5.43
N ALA A 64 -7.96 -11.21 -4.51
CA ALA A 64 -6.53 -11.40 -4.37
C ALA A 64 -6.17 -12.83 -3.93
N LEU A 65 -6.90 -13.39 -2.99
CA LEU A 65 -6.72 -14.78 -2.55
C LEU A 65 -6.99 -15.77 -3.69
N ASP A 66 -8.08 -15.57 -4.42
CA ASP A 66 -8.45 -16.41 -5.57
C ASP A 66 -7.38 -16.34 -6.68
N ARG A 67 -6.88 -15.14 -7.02
CA ARG A 67 -5.82 -14.95 -8.01
C ARG A 67 -4.50 -15.58 -7.59
N ALA A 68 -4.16 -15.47 -6.30
CA ALA A 68 -2.95 -16.09 -5.75
C ALA A 68 -3.07 -17.60 -5.58
N GLY A 69 -4.28 -18.17 -5.63
CA GLY A 69 -4.53 -19.60 -5.41
C GLY A 69 -4.27 -20.04 -3.97
N VAL A 70 -4.54 -19.15 -2.99
CA VAL A 70 -4.27 -19.38 -1.55
C VAL A 70 -5.49 -19.06 -0.71
N VAL A 71 -5.51 -19.53 0.53
CA VAL A 71 -6.53 -19.19 1.53
C VAL A 71 -5.91 -18.37 2.66
N LEU A 72 -6.75 -17.69 3.45
CA LEU A 72 -6.27 -16.88 4.59
C LEU A 72 -5.40 -17.66 5.56
N GLY A 73 -5.65 -18.94 5.75
CA GLY A 73 -4.83 -19.81 6.62
C GLY A 73 -3.40 -20.03 6.16
N ASP A 74 -3.11 -19.82 4.88
CA ASP A 74 -1.77 -19.96 4.30
C ASP A 74 -0.89 -18.71 4.53
N ILE A 75 -1.49 -17.58 4.91
CA ILE A 75 -0.79 -16.32 5.14
C ILE A 75 0.12 -16.44 6.36
N ASP A 76 1.39 -16.08 6.20
CA ASP A 76 2.39 -16.11 7.26
C ASP A 76 2.52 -14.75 7.99
N ALA A 77 2.21 -13.65 7.32
CA ALA A 77 2.25 -12.30 7.89
C ALA A 77 1.29 -11.35 7.19
N VAL A 78 0.84 -10.32 7.91
CA VAL A 78 0.03 -9.22 7.37
C VAL A 78 0.87 -7.95 7.40
N ALA A 79 0.91 -7.22 6.30
CA ALA A 79 1.51 -5.89 6.18
C ALA A 79 0.41 -4.87 5.84
N VAL A 80 0.52 -3.66 6.37
CA VAL A 80 -0.47 -2.60 6.10
C VAL A 80 0.20 -1.23 6.05
N THR A 81 -0.21 -0.41 5.12
CA THR A 81 0.19 1.00 5.10
C THR A 81 -0.40 1.73 6.30
N SER A 82 0.48 2.30 7.13
CA SER A 82 0.12 3.01 8.35
C SER A 82 0.24 4.54 8.24
N GLY A 83 0.79 5.04 7.15
CA GLY A 83 0.99 6.45 6.83
C GLY A 83 2.22 6.66 5.94
N PRO A 84 2.36 7.90 5.39
CA PRO A 84 1.37 8.97 5.37
C PRO A 84 0.14 8.64 4.53
N GLY A 85 -0.95 9.41 4.71
CA GLY A 85 -2.19 9.27 3.97
C GLY A 85 -3.39 9.87 4.69
N LEU A 86 -4.58 9.74 4.11
CA LEU A 86 -5.83 10.21 4.68
C LEU A 86 -6.19 9.40 5.93
N ALA A 87 -6.31 10.06 7.08
CA ALA A 87 -6.49 9.38 8.38
C ALA A 87 -7.67 8.40 8.39
N GLY A 88 -8.83 8.79 7.84
CA GLY A 88 -10.02 7.93 7.76
C GLY A 88 -9.81 6.70 6.89
N ALA A 89 -9.14 6.87 5.75
CA ALA A 89 -8.82 5.80 4.82
C ALA A 89 -7.80 4.82 5.43
N LEU A 90 -6.72 5.32 6.02
CA LEU A 90 -5.73 4.50 6.74
C LEU A 90 -6.36 3.69 7.88
N MET A 91 -7.30 4.29 8.63
CA MET A 91 -8.00 3.59 9.72
C MET A 91 -8.74 2.34 9.26
N VAL A 92 -9.32 2.35 8.06
CA VAL A 92 -10.01 1.18 7.49
C VAL A 92 -9.02 0.03 7.25
N GLY A 93 -7.93 0.29 6.52
CA GLY A 93 -6.91 -0.73 6.23
C GLY A 93 -6.23 -1.25 7.49
N VAL A 94 -5.81 -0.34 8.38
CA VAL A 94 -5.16 -0.70 9.66
C VAL A 94 -6.10 -1.50 10.56
N GLY A 95 -7.38 -1.11 10.63
CA GLY A 95 -8.39 -1.84 11.38
C GLY A 95 -8.58 -3.27 10.88
N ALA A 96 -8.73 -3.42 9.57
CA ALA A 96 -8.85 -4.73 8.93
C ALA A 96 -7.59 -5.60 9.11
N ALA A 97 -6.40 -5.01 8.91
CA ALA A 97 -5.13 -5.72 9.09
C ALA A 97 -4.94 -6.24 10.53
N LYS A 98 -5.28 -5.41 11.52
CA LYS A 98 -5.26 -5.83 12.95
C LYS A 98 -6.22 -6.97 13.23
N ALA A 99 -7.45 -6.90 12.69
CA ALA A 99 -8.43 -7.94 12.85
C ALA A 99 -7.98 -9.26 12.21
N LEU A 100 -7.43 -9.21 11.00
CA LEU A 100 -6.90 -10.39 10.30
C LEU A 100 -5.69 -10.98 11.04
N ALA A 101 -4.71 -10.16 11.42
CA ALA A 101 -3.53 -10.61 12.14
C ALA A 101 -3.89 -11.29 13.46
N LEU A 102 -4.84 -10.72 14.22
CA LEU A 102 -5.34 -11.30 15.45
C LEU A 102 -6.09 -12.61 15.21
N ALA A 103 -6.99 -12.64 14.23
CA ALA A 103 -7.79 -13.84 13.95
C ALA A 103 -6.96 -15.02 13.41
N LEU A 104 -5.88 -14.72 12.71
CA LEU A 104 -4.98 -15.72 12.12
C LEU A 104 -3.80 -16.08 13.04
N ASP A 105 -3.62 -15.37 14.15
CA ASP A 105 -2.45 -15.46 15.01
C ASP A 105 -1.13 -15.26 14.22
N LYS A 106 -1.08 -14.18 13.43
CA LYS A 106 0.06 -13.86 12.56
C LYS A 106 0.64 -12.48 12.88
N PRO A 107 1.95 -12.28 12.65
CA PRO A 107 2.59 -10.98 12.83
C PRO A 107 1.98 -9.92 11.92
N LEU A 108 1.91 -8.69 12.44
CA LEU A 108 1.45 -7.50 11.72
C LEU A 108 2.61 -6.51 11.57
N TYR A 109 2.83 -6.04 10.34
CA TYR A 109 3.86 -5.06 10.01
C TYR A 109 3.22 -3.77 9.51
N ALA A 110 3.62 -2.66 10.14
CA ALA A 110 3.26 -1.32 9.70
C ALA A 110 4.26 -0.85 8.63
N VAL A 111 3.77 -0.40 7.49
CA VAL A 111 4.59 0.04 6.35
C VAL A 111 4.35 1.52 6.09
N ASN A 112 5.42 2.26 5.83
CA ASN A 112 5.33 3.64 5.35
C ASN A 112 4.92 3.63 3.87
N HIS A 113 3.93 4.43 3.50
CA HIS A 113 3.38 4.52 2.14
C HIS A 113 4.45 4.82 1.08
N LEU A 114 5.33 5.81 1.35
CA LEU A 114 6.38 6.21 0.41
C LEU A 114 7.45 5.11 0.24
N VAL A 115 7.78 4.43 1.34
CA VAL A 115 8.66 3.25 1.32
C VAL A 115 8.00 2.10 0.54
N GLY A 116 6.69 1.94 0.65
CA GLY A 116 5.93 0.96 -0.12
C GLY A 116 6.05 1.18 -1.63
N HIS A 117 6.00 2.44 -2.08
CA HIS A 117 6.22 2.77 -3.50
C HIS A 117 7.61 2.36 -3.99
N VAL A 118 8.66 2.73 -3.26
CA VAL A 118 10.04 2.33 -3.62
C VAL A 118 10.24 0.82 -3.50
N GLY A 119 9.62 0.21 -2.48
CA GLY A 119 9.71 -1.24 -2.23
C GLY A 119 9.06 -2.09 -3.33
N ALA A 120 8.14 -1.54 -4.12
CA ALA A 120 7.54 -2.25 -5.24
C ALA A 120 8.57 -2.65 -6.31
N ASP A 121 9.63 -1.87 -6.48
CA ASP A 121 10.71 -2.17 -7.44
C ASP A 121 11.48 -3.45 -7.09
N VAL A 122 11.42 -3.90 -5.83
CA VAL A 122 12.04 -5.19 -5.42
C VAL A 122 11.33 -6.39 -6.06
N LEU A 123 10.09 -6.21 -6.53
CA LEU A 123 9.31 -7.24 -7.21
C LEU A 123 9.62 -7.32 -8.71
N ASP A 124 10.37 -6.36 -9.25
CA ASP A 124 10.80 -6.35 -10.65
C ASP A 124 11.95 -7.34 -10.90
N GLU A 125 12.16 -7.67 -12.17
CA GLU A 125 13.26 -8.55 -12.60
C GLU A 125 14.66 -7.98 -12.31
N ARG A 126 14.76 -6.65 -12.15
CA ARG A 126 16.00 -5.96 -11.79
C ARG A 126 15.98 -5.59 -10.32
N PRO A 127 16.97 -6.05 -9.54
CA PRO A 127 17.06 -5.66 -8.14
C PRO A 127 17.24 -4.15 -8.02
N LEU A 128 16.61 -3.57 -6.99
CA LEU A 128 16.82 -2.18 -6.62
C LEU A 128 18.25 -2.01 -6.09
N ASP A 129 19.06 -1.21 -6.79
CA ASP A 129 20.41 -0.87 -6.32
C ASP A 129 20.33 0.17 -5.20
N LEU A 130 20.88 -0.14 -4.04
CA LEU A 130 20.96 0.78 -2.90
C LEU A 130 22.42 1.25 -2.69
N PRO A 131 22.65 2.52 -2.31
CA PRO A 131 21.65 3.57 -2.09
C PRO A 131 21.07 4.11 -3.39
N THR A 132 19.79 4.50 -3.36
CA THR A 132 19.09 5.09 -4.50
C THR A 132 18.39 6.39 -4.13
N ILE A 133 18.17 7.25 -5.11
CA ILE A 133 17.30 8.42 -4.99
C ILE A 133 16.00 8.12 -5.72
N ALA A 134 14.89 8.13 -4.99
CA ALA A 134 13.56 7.95 -5.51
C ALA A 134 12.82 9.29 -5.63
N LEU A 135 12.32 9.61 -6.83
CA LEU A 135 11.41 10.72 -7.04
C LEU A 135 9.99 10.15 -7.14
N LEU A 136 9.19 10.39 -6.13
CA LEU A 136 7.78 10.00 -6.10
C LEU A 136 6.93 11.19 -6.55
N VAL A 137 6.20 11.03 -7.64
CA VAL A 137 5.33 12.06 -8.22
C VAL A 137 3.90 11.56 -8.23
N SER A 138 3.01 12.25 -7.55
CA SER A 138 1.57 11.98 -7.53
C SER A 138 0.76 13.24 -7.77
N GLY A 139 -0.57 13.12 -7.94
CA GLY A 139 -1.45 14.25 -8.17
C GLY A 139 -1.43 15.29 -7.04
N GLY A 140 -1.28 14.87 -5.80
CA GLY A 140 -1.33 15.77 -4.64
C GLY A 140 0.01 15.99 -3.94
N HIS A 141 1.08 15.28 -4.34
CA HIS A 141 2.35 15.36 -3.61
C HIS A 141 3.53 14.87 -4.44
N THR A 142 4.67 15.56 -4.29
CA THR A 142 5.94 15.11 -4.88
C THR A 142 7.00 15.06 -3.79
N SER A 143 7.69 13.93 -3.67
CA SER A 143 8.72 13.72 -2.66
C SER A 143 10.00 13.18 -3.28
N LEU A 144 11.14 13.68 -2.81
CA LEU A 144 12.45 13.19 -3.16
C LEU A 144 13.06 12.49 -1.94
N LEU A 145 13.32 11.19 -2.09
CA LEU A 145 13.81 10.32 -1.02
C LEU A 145 15.21 9.82 -1.35
N LEU A 146 16.11 9.85 -0.38
CA LEU A 146 17.34 9.06 -0.41
C LEU A 146 17.10 7.78 0.40
N VAL A 147 17.13 6.64 -0.27
CA VAL A 147 16.93 5.32 0.33
C VAL A 147 18.26 4.59 0.37
N ARG A 148 18.79 4.38 1.55
CA ARG A 148 20.01 3.60 1.78
C ARG A 148 19.69 2.17 2.19
N ASP A 149 18.56 2.01 2.89
CA ASP A 149 17.96 0.72 3.26
C ASP A 149 16.44 0.88 3.28
N LEU A 150 15.72 -0.07 2.70
CA LEU A 150 14.24 0.00 2.59
C LEU A 150 13.52 -0.08 3.94
N VAL A 151 14.15 -0.65 4.95
CA VAL A 151 13.53 -0.88 6.26
C VAL A 151 14.03 0.12 7.31
N ALA A 152 15.32 0.45 7.28
CA ALA A 152 15.99 1.13 8.38
C ALA A 152 16.48 2.54 8.05
N ASP A 153 16.69 2.90 6.78
CA ASP A 153 17.35 4.16 6.42
C ASP A 153 16.77 4.78 5.14
N GLY A 154 15.72 5.56 5.32
CA GLY A 154 15.14 6.43 4.30
C GLY A 154 15.12 7.88 4.77
N GLU A 155 15.69 8.80 4.00
CA GLU A 155 15.78 10.23 4.29
C GLU A 155 14.96 11.04 3.28
N LEU A 156 14.03 11.86 3.77
CA LEU A 156 13.30 12.81 2.94
C LEU A 156 14.23 14.00 2.64
N LEU A 157 14.66 14.12 1.37
CA LEU A 157 15.51 15.21 0.91
C LEU A 157 14.73 16.48 0.58
N GLY A 158 13.48 16.32 0.15
CA GLY A 158 12.59 17.41 -0.20
C GLY A 158 11.19 16.94 -0.56
N GLU A 159 10.25 17.84 -0.44
CA GLU A 159 8.84 17.61 -0.78
C GLU A 159 8.21 18.88 -1.36
N THR A 160 7.08 18.74 -2.04
CA THR A 160 6.32 19.86 -2.58
C THR A 160 5.83 20.76 -1.45
N ILE A 161 6.04 22.07 -1.63
CA ILE A 161 5.59 23.10 -0.67
C ILE A 161 4.24 23.68 -1.10
N ASP A 162 3.98 23.76 -2.41
CA ASP A 162 2.82 24.39 -3.02
C ASP A 162 2.08 23.40 -3.95
N ASP A 163 2.20 23.57 -5.26
CA ASP A 163 1.53 22.73 -6.25
C ASP A 163 2.38 21.51 -6.63
N ALA A 164 1.78 20.32 -6.62
CA ALA A 164 2.45 19.13 -7.13
C ALA A 164 2.48 19.13 -8.68
N PRO A 165 3.57 18.63 -9.32
CA PRO A 165 3.66 18.54 -10.78
C PRO A 165 2.52 17.79 -11.45
N GLY A 166 1.79 16.93 -10.72
CA GLY A 166 0.63 16.21 -11.23
C GLY A 166 -0.66 17.04 -11.30
N GLU A 167 -0.66 18.26 -10.76
CA GLU A 167 -1.78 19.21 -10.82
C GLU A 167 -1.57 20.32 -11.87
N ALA A 168 -0.40 20.40 -12.47
CA ALA A 168 0.00 21.41 -13.44
C ALA A 168 -0.41 21.06 -14.89
#